data_9c853a696902bbe6106e50e0f64f1f59
#
_entry.id   9c853a696902bbe6106e50e0f64f1f59
#
_cell.length_a   1.000
_cell.length_b   1.000
_cell.length_c   1.000
_cell.angle_alpha   90.00
_cell.angle_beta   90.00
_cell.angle_gamma   90.00
#
_symmetry.space_group_name_H-M   'P 1'
#
loop_
_entity.id
_entity.type
_entity.pdbx_description
1 polymer ?
#
loop_
_entity_poly.entity_id
_entity_poly.type
_entity_poly.pdbx_seq_one_letter_code
_entity_poly.pdbx_strand_id
1 'polypeptide(L)'
;MLEYFSIETPLYGSLFYTRRNIGFLFHNKHKYDIIQVPNTVKECDNMQLEIVKKDITTISSDFLICHCIHCISADAAMGAGVALALVRRFPSIKSEVKECLKDIPLPRRISQVVFFVDDTSNAIIANMITKTHYWDKSSTMPQGAYLDNLRQCLILVKQVMLERNIKKLAMPKIGCGLDRCSWMEVESIILDVFDGTDIDITVCVL
;
A
#
# COMPACT_ATOMS: atom_id res chain seq x y z
N MET A 1 -15.76 -16.84 9.54
CA MET A 1 -16.23 -15.45 9.77
C MET A 1 -15.09 -14.54 9.41
N LEU A 2 -15.26 -13.65 8.44
CA LEU A 2 -14.24 -12.66 8.06
C LEU A 2 -14.29 -11.55 9.11
N GLU A 3 -13.19 -11.36 9.83
CA GLU A 3 -13.09 -10.24 10.76
C GLU A 3 -12.39 -9.08 10.03
N TYR A 4 -13.05 -7.93 10.04
CA TYR A 4 -12.56 -6.69 9.46
C TYR A 4 -12.16 -5.76 10.58
N PHE A 5 -10.96 -5.21 10.51
CA PHE A 5 -10.49 -4.23 11.48
C PHE A 5 -10.23 -2.92 10.77
N SER A 6 -10.76 -1.84 11.32
CA SER A 6 -10.36 -0.48 10.97
C SER A 6 -9.53 0.09 12.11
N ILE A 7 -8.41 0.70 11.79
CA ILE A 7 -7.62 1.51 12.72
C ILE A 7 -7.79 2.95 12.27
N GLU A 8 -8.44 3.76 13.10
CA GLU A 8 -8.48 5.20 12.86
C GLU A 8 -7.15 5.81 13.33
N THR A 9 -6.44 6.44 12.41
CA THR A 9 -5.26 7.22 12.75
C THR A 9 -5.67 8.68 12.94
N PRO A 10 -5.28 9.37 14.02
CA PRO A 10 -5.76 10.71 14.35
C PRO A 10 -5.46 11.79 13.29
N LEU A 11 -4.57 11.52 12.34
CA LEU A 11 -4.07 12.52 11.39
C LEU A 11 -4.30 12.17 9.90
N TYR A 12 -4.56 10.91 9.52
CA TYR A 12 -4.44 10.49 8.10
C TYR A 12 -5.51 9.53 7.59
N GLY A 13 -6.60 9.27 8.32
CA GLY A 13 -7.70 8.42 7.82
C GLY A 13 -7.69 7.00 8.38
N SER A 14 -8.50 6.11 7.79
CA SER A 14 -8.73 4.75 8.29
C SER A 14 -7.96 3.72 7.47
N LEU A 15 -7.32 2.79 8.14
CA LEU A 15 -6.68 1.61 7.55
C LEU A 15 -7.62 0.40 7.64
N PHE A 16 -7.74 -0.34 6.55
CA PHE A 16 -8.59 -1.53 6.47
C PHE A 16 -7.75 -2.77 6.20
N TYR A 17 -8.06 -3.86 6.91
CA TYR A 17 -7.40 -5.15 6.74
C TYR A 17 -8.41 -6.23 6.42
N THR A 18 -8.04 -7.15 5.52
CA THR A 18 -8.80 -8.37 5.25
C THR A 18 -8.06 -9.58 5.81
N ARG A 19 -8.75 -10.45 6.59
CA ARG A 19 -8.17 -11.71 7.05
C ARG A 19 -9.20 -12.77 7.42
N ARG A 20 -8.88 -14.04 7.12
CA ARG A 20 -9.66 -15.19 7.58
C ARG A 20 -9.27 -15.70 8.97
N ASN A 21 -8.08 -15.43 9.48
CA ASN A 21 -7.62 -15.83 10.81
C ASN A 21 -6.53 -14.90 11.36
N ILE A 22 -6.89 -13.91 12.17
CA ILE A 22 -5.93 -13.09 12.93
C ILE A 22 -5.92 -13.53 14.40
N GLY A 23 -5.42 -14.74 14.68
CA GLY A 23 -5.15 -15.14 16.06
C GLY A 23 -3.84 -14.61 16.63
N PHE A 24 -2.91 -14.07 15.82
CA PHE A 24 -1.53 -13.86 16.29
C PHE A 24 -0.95 -12.45 16.14
N LEU A 25 -1.66 -11.48 15.58
CA LEU A 25 -1.08 -10.15 15.30
C LEU A 25 -1.59 -9.00 16.19
N PHE A 26 -2.53 -9.25 17.10
CA PHE A 26 -3.12 -8.22 17.98
C PHE A 26 -2.99 -8.53 19.48
N HIS A 27 -1.89 -9.13 19.94
CA HIS A 27 -1.57 -9.18 21.36
C HIS A 27 -0.36 -8.30 21.64
N ASN A 28 -0.60 -7.00 21.69
CA ASN A 28 0.07 -6.10 22.62
C ASN A 28 -0.72 -4.79 22.74
N LYS A 29 -1.83 -4.86 23.47
CA LYS A 29 -2.23 -3.74 24.31
C LYS A 29 -1.21 -3.72 25.45
N HIS A 30 -0.34 -2.73 25.53
CA HIS A 30 -0.09 -2.01 26.78
C HIS A 30 1.11 -1.08 26.72
N LYS A 31 0.86 0.07 27.34
CA LYS A 31 1.79 1.00 27.96
C LYS A 31 2.67 1.81 27.03
N TYR A 32 2.36 3.08 27.03
CA TYR A 32 3.30 4.16 26.78
C TYR A 32 4.40 4.11 27.84
N ASP A 33 5.40 3.29 27.65
CA ASP A 33 6.67 3.48 28.32
C ASP A 33 7.43 4.52 27.49
N ILE A 34 7.74 5.63 28.14
CA ILE A 34 8.67 6.63 27.62
C ILE A 34 10.00 5.93 27.45
N ILE A 35 10.27 5.43 26.26
CA ILE A 35 11.59 4.90 25.88
C ILE A 35 12.49 6.13 25.83
N GLN A 36 13.40 6.24 26.81
CA GLN A 36 14.53 7.13 26.70
C GLN A 36 15.32 6.74 25.46
N VAL A 37 15.30 7.59 24.45
CA VAL A 37 16.09 7.41 23.22
C VAL A 37 17.55 7.48 23.63
N PRO A 38 18.35 6.42 23.45
CA PRO A 38 19.79 6.53 23.66
C PRO A 38 20.33 7.49 22.59
N ASN A 39 21.09 8.50 23.01
CA ASN A 39 21.83 9.42 22.14
C ASN A 39 23.01 8.67 21.47
N THR A 40 22.72 7.71 20.63
CA THR A 40 23.67 7.19 19.65
C THR A 40 23.21 7.74 18.30
N VAL A 41 24.03 8.60 17.70
CA VAL A 41 23.93 8.97 16.30
C VAL A 41 24.01 7.67 15.51
N LYS A 42 22.84 7.09 15.16
CA LYS A 42 22.78 6.02 14.16
C LYS A 42 23.18 6.68 12.85
N GLU A 43 24.13 6.05 12.14
CA GLU A 43 24.32 6.31 10.72
C GLU A 43 22.94 6.34 10.08
N CYS A 44 22.67 7.39 9.29
CA CYS A 44 21.40 7.53 8.58
C CYS A 44 21.27 6.34 7.64
N ASP A 45 20.43 5.39 8.00
CA ASP A 45 19.99 4.35 7.10
C ASP A 45 19.22 5.04 5.96
N ASN A 46 19.86 5.15 4.79
CA ASN A 46 19.28 5.78 3.62
C ASN A 46 18.40 4.77 2.91
N MET A 47 17.13 5.11 2.75
CA MET A 47 16.21 4.43 1.86
C MET A 47 16.86 4.20 0.49
N GLN A 48 16.76 2.98 -0.04
CA GLN A 48 17.23 2.67 -1.38
C GLN A 48 16.03 2.45 -2.32
N LEU A 49 16.09 3.04 -3.52
CA LEU A 49 15.13 2.79 -4.58
C LEU A 49 15.88 2.22 -5.79
N GLU A 50 15.50 1.02 -6.20
CA GLU A 50 16.03 0.37 -7.40
C GLU A 50 14.91 0.06 -8.41
N ILE A 51 15.25 0.07 -9.70
CA ILE A 51 14.34 -0.33 -10.78
C ILE A 51 14.87 -1.62 -11.38
N VAL A 52 14.04 -2.67 -11.36
CA VAL A 52 14.42 -4.00 -11.85
C VAL A 52 13.47 -4.48 -12.94
N LYS A 53 14.00 -5.23 -13.91
CA LYS A 53 13.18 -5.91 -14.92
C LYS A 53 12.64 -7.23 -14.36
N LYS A 54 11.46 -7.18 -13.73
CA LYS A 54 10.82 -8.34 -13.09
C LYS A 54 9.30 -8.18 -13.08
N ASP A 55 8.58 -9.27 -13.24
CA ASP A 55 7.12 -9.27 -13.05
C ASP A 55 6.80 -9.19 -11.56
N ILE A 56 6.05 -8.16 -11.16
CA ILE A 56 5.64 -7.94 -9.77
C ILE A 56 4.85 -9.11 -9.18
N THR A 57 4.12 -9.85 -10.01
CA THR A 57 3.33 -11.02 -9.56
C THR A 57 4.20 -12.24 -9.22
N THR A 58 5.47 -12.24 -9.66
CA THR A 58 6.43 -13.32 -9.40
C THR A 58 7.40 -12.99 -8.27
N ILE A 59 7.30 -11.83 -7.65
CA ILE A 59 8.09 -11.50 -6.48
C ILE A 59 7.70 -12.47 -5.37
N SER A 60 8.60 -13.40 -5.10
CA SER A 60 8.43 -14.46 -4.14
C SER A 60 9.00 -14.08 -2.78
N SER A 61 8.84 -14.99 -1.84
CA SER A 61 9.21 -15.03 -0.44
C SER A 61 10.53 -14.40 0.04
N ASP A 62 11.42 -13.95 -0.85
CA ASP A 62 12.64 -13.22 -0.48
C ASP A 62 12.35 -11.83 0.09
N PHE A 63 11.15 -11.33 -0.18
CA PHE A 63 10.56 -10.16 0.46
C PHE A 63 9.63 -10.63 1.57
N LEU A 64 10.19 -11.02 2.71
CA LEU A 64 9.41 -11.34 3.90
C LEU A 64 8.62 -10.10 4.34
N ILE A 65 7.31 -10.09 4.03
CA ILE A 65 6.31 -9.23 4.66
C ILE A 65 6.15 -7.81 4.09
N CYS A 66 5.72 -7.50 3.12
CA CYS A 66 4.98 -6.51 2.34
C CYS A 66 5.46 -6.52 0.91
N HIS A 67 4.74 -7.26 0.12
CA HIS A 67 5.25 -7.68 -1.16
C HIS A 67 4.90 -6.73 -2.29
N CYS A 68 3.77 -6.03 -2.19
CA CYS A 68 3.33 -5.24 -3.33
C CYS A 68 2.40 -4.12 -2.94
N ILE A 69 2.62 -2.93 -3.49
CA ILE A 69 1.62 -1.88 -3.51
C ILE A 69 1.18 -1.60 -4.94
N HIS A 70 -0.08 -1.32 -5.14
CA HIS A 70 -0.62 -0.88 -6.43
C HIS A 70 -1.84 0.02 -6.25
N CYS A 71 -2.19 0.75 -7.32
CA CYS A 71 -3.33 1.66 -7.31
C CYS A 71 -4.60 0.97 -7.81
N ILE A 72 -5.70 1.22 -7.12
CA ILE A 72 -7.05 0.81 -7.51
C ILE A 72 -8.02 2.00 -7.48
N SER A 73 -9.20 1.80 -8.04
CA SER A 73 -10.34 2.71 -7.91
C SER A 73 -11.22 2.35 -6.73
N ALA A 74 -11.98 3.31 -6.21
CA ALA A 74 -12.88 3.15 -5.06
C ALA A 74 -14.02 2.13 -5.31
N ASP A 75 -14.36 1.86 -6.58
CA ASP A 75 -15.29 0.81 -6.98
C ASP A 75 -14.69 -0.61 -6.95
N ALA A 76 -13.37 -0.71 -6.67
CA ALA A 76 -12.61 -1.95 -6.65
C ALA A 76 -12.85 -2.82 -7.92
N ALA A 77 -12.87 -2.19 -9.10
CA ALA A 77 -13.11 -2.87 -10.37
C ALA A 77 -12.03 -3.90 -10.70
N MET A 78 -10.74 -3.55 -10.47
CA MET A 78 -9.55 -4.42 -10.60
C MET A 78 -9.55 -5.28 -11.89
N GLY A 79 -10.04 -4.70 -13.00
CA GLY A 79 -10.28 -5.42 -14.25
C GLY A 79 -9.18 -5.26 -15.31
N ALA A 80 -8.10 -4.53 -15.02
CA ALA A 80 -7.04 -4.26 -15.99
C ALA A 80 -5.68 -4.04 -15.32
N GLY A 81 -4.60 -4.07 -16.10
CA GLY A 81 -3.23 -3.79 -15.66
C GLY A 81 -2.77 -4.69 -14.52
N VAL A 82 -1.94 -4.16 -13.64
CA VAL A 82 -1.38 -4.87 -12.48
C VAL A 82 -2.48 -5.38 -11.55
N ALA A 83 -3.55 -4.62 -11.34
CA ALA A 83 -4.67 -5.05 -10.50
C ALA A 83 -5.30 -6.36 -11.02
N LEU A 84 -5.50 -6.51 -12.34
CA LEU A 84 -5.99 -7.77 -12.92
C LEU A 84 -4.97 -8.91 -12.78
N ALA A 85 -3.69 -8.63 -12.94
CA ALA A 85 -2.64 -9.63 -12.76
C ALA A 85 -2.62 -10.16 -11.32
N LEU A 86 -2.78 -9.27 -10.33
CA LEU A 86 -2.89 -9.65 -8.92
C LEU A 86 -4.18 -10.44 -8.61
N VAL A 87 -5.32 -10.08 -9.23
CA VAL A 87 -6.56 -10.88 -9.10
C VAL A 87 -6.38 -12.31 -9.65
N ARG A 88 -5.64 -12.48 -10.75
CA ARG A 88 -5.32 -13.81 -11.29
C ARG A 88 -4.41 -14.62 -10.37
N ARG A 89 -3.47 -13.95 -9.72
CA ARG A 89 -2.52 -14.58 -8.78
C ARG A 89 -3.16 -14.88 -7.43
N PHE A 90 -4.04 -13.99 -6.96
CA PHE A 90 -4.75 -14.05 -5.66
C PHE A 90 -6.26 -13.91 -5.90
N PRO A 91 -6.99 -14.98 -6.22
CA PRO A 91 -8.39 -14.91 -6.67
C PRO A 91 -9.35 -14.26 -5.66
N SER A 92 -9.07 -14.34 -4.36
CA SER A 92 -9.91 -13.77 -3.31
C SER A 92 -9.70 -12.27 -3.09
N ILE A 93 -8.57 -11.68 -3.55
CA ILE A 93 -8.22 -10.28 -3.26
C ILE A 93 -9.35 -9.31 -3.61
N LYS A 94 -9.96 -9.45 -4.78
CA LYS A 94 -11.01 -8.54 -5.25
C LYS A 94 -12.27 -8.61 -4.39
N SER A 95 -12.70 -9.82 -4.00
CA SER A 95 -13.89 -10.01 -3.17
C SER A 95 -13.67 -9.50 -1.75
N GLU A 96 -12.49 -9.73 -1.21
CA GLU A 96 -12.13 -9.28 0.13
C GLU A 96 -11.98 -7.75 0.20
N VAL A 97 -11.33 -7.13 -0.79
CA VAL A 97 -11.25 -5.65 -0.88
C VAL A 97 -12.66 -5.04 -0.99
N LYS A 98 -13.54 -5.62 -1.82
CA LYS A 98 -14.92 -5.13 -1.93
C LYS A 98 -15.70 -5.27 -0.63
N GLU A 99 -15.51 -6.37 0.07
CA GLU A 99 -16.19 -6.59 1.36
C GLU A 99 -15.70 -5.59 2.41
N CYS A 100 -14.40 -5.30 2.50
CA CYS A 100 -13.88 -4.25 3.37
C CYS A 100 -14.51 -2.87 3.11
N LEU A 101 -14.81 -2.59 1.85
CA LEU A 101 -15.28 -1.27 1.43
C LEU A 101 -16.81 -1.15 1.37
N LYS A 102 -17.59 -2.23 1.58
CA LYS A 102 -19.04 -2.27 1.30
C LYS A 102 -19.83 -1.17 2.00
N ASP A 103 -19.51 -0.93 3.27
CA ASP A 103 -20.25 0.01 4.12
C ASP A 103 -19.68 1.45 4.07
N ILE A 104 -18.63 1.67 3.26
CA ILE A 104 -17.99 2.96 3.11
C ILE A 104 -18.47 3.63 1.81
N PRO A 105 -19.05 4.83 1.86
CA PRO A 105 -19.43 5.57 0.66
C PRO A 105 -18.23 5.84 -0.25
N LEU A 106 -18.42 5.74 -1.58
CA LEU A 106 -17.34 5.90 -2.58
C LEU A 106 -16.40 7.08 -2.33
N PRO A 107 -16.89 8.32 -2.07
CA PRO A 107 -15.99 9.45 -1.85
C PRO A 107 -15.07 9.30 -0.62
N ARG A 108 -15.53 8.58 0.40
CA ARG A 108 -14.76 8.35 1.63
C ARG A 108 -13.71 7.25 1.50
N ARG A 109 -13.74 6.48 0.40
CA ARG A 109 -12.73 5.45 0.11
C ARG A 109 -11.44 6.02 -0.46
N ILE A 110 -11.50 7.23 -1.03
CA ILE A 110 -10.34 7.89 -1.64
C ILE A 110 -9.27 8.14 -0.59
N SER A 111 -8.02 7.97 -0.98
CA SER A 111 -6.83 8.04 -0.12
C SER A 111 -6.79 6.99 0.99
N GLN A 112 -7.62 5.94 0.92
CA GLN A 112 -7.56 4.79 1.83
C GLN A 112 -6.68 3.69 1.26
N VAL A 113 -6.21 2.81 2.13
CA VAL A 113 -5.45 1.62 1.76
C VAL A 113 -6.11 0.38 2.35
N VAL A 114 -6.39 -0.61 1.51
CA VAL A 114 -6.85 -1.93 1.95
C VAL A 114 -5.71 -2.92 1.84
N PHE A 115 -5.28 -3.46 2.97
CA PHE A 115 -4.25 -4.50 3.01
C PHE A 115 -4.91 -5.87 2.87
N PHE A 116 -4.52 -6.59 1.83
CA PHE A 116 -4.88 -8.00 1.63
C PHE A 116 -3.69 -8.86 2.07
N VAL A 117 -3.98 -9.92 2.81
CA VAL A 117 -2.98 -10.90 3.26
C VAL A 117 -3.35 -12.27 2.68
N ASP A 118 -2.44 -12.85 1.90
CA ASP A 118 -2.60 -14.22 1.40
C ASP A 118 -2.07 -15.21 2.42
N ASP A 119 -2.95 -15.99 3.02
CA ASP A 119 -2.60 -16.96 4.07
C ASP A 119 -1.66 -18.08 3.57
N THR A 120 -1.63 -18.32 2.25
CA THR A 120 -0.80 -19.39 1.67
C THR A 120 0.66 -18.97 1.52
N SER A 121 0.89 -17.77 1.03
CA SER A 121 2.22 -17.23 0.74
C SER A 121 2.69 -16.20 1.76
N ASN A 122 1.86 -15.81 2.72
CA ASN A 122 2.05 -14.68 3.62
C ASN A 122 2.30 -13.34 2.88
N ALA A 123 1.90 -13.26 1.61
CA ALA A 123 2.01 -12.04 0.83
C ALA A 123 1.07 -10.96 1.38
N ILE A 124 1.58 -9.77 1.60
CA ILE A 124 0.79 -8.60 1.95
C ILE A 124 0.73 -7.68 0.73
N ILE A 125 -0.48 -7.33 0.30
CA ILE A 125 -0.72 -6.47 -0.84
C ILE A 125 -1.50 -5.25 -0.38
N ALA A 126 -0.90 -4.07 -0.53
CA ALA A 126 -1.56 -2.81 -0.23
C ALA A 126 -2.28 -2.28 -1.48
N ASN A 127 -3.60 -2.27 -1.41
CA ASN A 127 -4.48 -1.75 -2.46
C ASN A 127 -4.76 -0.28 -2.15
N MET A 128 -4.06 0.62 -2.82
CA MET A 128 -4.16 2.07 -2.63
C MET A 128 -5.30 2.65 -3.48
N ILE A 129 -6.26 3.32 -2.85
CA ILE A 129 -7.43 3.88 -3.53
C ILE A 129 -7.14 5.32 -3.94
N THR A 130 -6.73 5.53 -5.18
CA THR A 130 -6.26 6.82 -5.69
C THR A 130 -7.30 7.60 -6.50
N LYS A 131 -8.39 6.95 -6.91
CA LYS A 131 -9.42 7.52 -7.79
C LYS A 131 -10.80 6.91 -7.52
N THR A 132 -11.86 7.58 -7.96
CA THR A 132 -13.24 7.13 -7.70
C THR A 132 -13.62 5.94 -8.58
N HIS A 133 -13.44 6.05 -9.90
CA HIS A 133 -13.86 5.01 -10.84
C HIS A 133 -12.67 4.49 -11.65
N TYR A 134 -12.78 3.26 -12.16
CA TYR A 134 -11.71 2.64 -12.94
C TYR A 134 -11.34 3.39 -14.24
N TRP A 135 -12.27 4.16 -14.80
CA TRP A 135 -12.04 4.98 -16.01
C TRP A 135 -11.42 6.34 -15.72
N ASP A 136 -11.42 6.81 -14.47
CA ASP A 136 -10.76 8.06 -14.10
C ASP A 136 -9.24 7.95 -14.36
N LYS A 137 -8.68 9.07 -14.83
CA LYS A 137 -7.23 9.22 -15.07
C LYS A 137 -6.75 10.48 -14.37
N SER A 138 -5.44 10.60 -14.15
CA SER A 138 -4.88 11.81 -13.56
C SER A 138 -5.30 13.08 -14.32
N SER A 139 -5.39 13.00 -15.66
CA SER A 139 -5.80 14.10 -16.52
C SER A 139 -7.30 14.46 -16.49
N THR A 140 -8.16 13.55 -16.00
CA THR A 140 -9.62 13.77 -15.91
C THR A 140 -10.06 14.14 -14.48
N MET A 141 -9.17 14.06 -13.51
CA MET A 141 -9.37 14.50 -12.14
C MET A 141 -8.98 15.98 -11.99
N PRO A 142 -9.40 16.66 -10.92
CA PRO A 142 -8.87 17.98 -10.59
C PRO A 142 -7.34 17.95 -10.55
N GLN A 143 -6.73 19.07 -10.97
CA GLN A 143 -5.27 19.18 -11.09
C GLN A 143 -4.60 18.79 -9.76
N GLY A 144 -3.64 17.88 -9.81
CA GLY A 144 -2.89 17.38 -8.65
C GLY A 144 -3.64 16.34 -7.80
N ALA A 145 -4.96 16.24 -7.87
CA ALA A 145 -5.74 15.40 -6.96
C ALA A 145 -5.34 13.91 -6.97
N TYR A 146 -4.98 13.37 -8.13
CA TYR A 146 -4.50 11.98 -8.18
C TYR A 146 -3.20 11.79 -7.41
N LEU A 147 -2.23 12.70 -7.60
CA LEU A 147 -0.92 12.64 -6.94
C LEU A 147 -1.04 12.90 -5.44
N ASP A 148 -1.94 13.79 -5.04
CA ASP A 148 -2.25 14.03 -3.62
C ASP A 148 -2.83 12.77 -2.95
N ASN A 149 -3.79 12.12 -3.61
CA ASN A 149 -4.37 10.86 -3.13
C ASN A 149 -3.30 9.76 -3.04
N LEU A 150 -2.43 9.67 -4.05
CA LEU A 150 -1.31 8.72 -4.06
C LEU A 150 -0.36 8.97 -2.88
N ARG A 151 0.01 10.24 -2.64
CA ARG A 151 0.86 10.65 -1.52
C ARG A 151 0.25 10.21 -0.18
N GLN A 152 -1.03 10.47 0.03
CA GLN A 152 -1.72 10.07 1.26
C GLN A 152 -1.72 8.54 1.45
N CYS A 153 -1.98 7.78 0.40
CA CYS A 153 -1.89 6.32 0.46
C CYS A 153 -0.48 5.84 0.82
N LEU A 154 0.57 6.43 0.21
CA LEU A 154 1.97 6.06 0.49
C LEU A 154 2.37 6.38 1.94
N ILE A 155 1.87 7.48 2.52
CA ILE A 155 2.07 7.83 3.93
C ILE A 155 1.48 6.74 4.83
N LEU A 156 0.25 6.26 4.53
CA LEU A 156 -0.38 5.16 5.28
C LEU A 156 0.40 3.86 5.16
N VAL A 157 0.88 3.53 3.95
CA VAL A 157 1.73 2.35 3.74
C VAL A 157 3.02 2.45 4.54
N LYS A 158 3.73 3.59 4.48
CA LYS A 158 4.94 3.83 5.28
C LYS A 158 4.68 3.62 6.77
N GLN A 159 3.60 4.21 7.30
CA GLN A 159 3.26 4.05 8.71
C GLN A 159 3.12 2.59 9.11
N VAL A 160 2.36 1.80 8.35
CA VAL A 160 2.19 0.35 8.61
C VAL A 160 3.52 -0.40 8.53
N MET A 161 4.37 -0.06 7.55
CA MET A 161 5.68 -0.69 7.40
C MET A 161 6.58 -0.42 8.61
N LEU A 162 6.62 0.82 9.09
CA LEU A 162 7.40 1.20 10.28
C LEU A 162 6.88 0.53 11.55
N GLU A 163 5.56 0.55 11.78
CA GLU A 163 4.92 -0.08 12.93
C GLU A 163 5.16 -1.59 12.99
N ARG A 164 5.32 -2.23 11.83
CA ARG A 164 5.54 -3.68 11.70
C ARG A 164 6.97 -4.08 11.42
N ASN A 165 7.90 -3.12 11.45
CA ASN A 165 9.31 -3.32 11.12
C ASN A 165 9.52 -4.00 9.74
N ILE A 166 8.73 -3.59 8.74
CA ILE A 166 8.83 -4.06 7.35
C ILE A 166 9.85 -3.18 6.63
N LYS A 167 10.89 -3.78 6.06
CA LYS A 167 12.02 -3.06 5.46
C LYS A 167 12.07 -3.14 3.93
N LYS A 168 11.23 -3.95 3.30
CA LYS A 168 11.25 -4.14 1.85
C LYS A 168 9.88 -3.94 1.24
N LEU A 169 9.82 -3.14 0.19
CA LEU A 169 8.60 -2.81 -0.53
C LEU A 169 8.81 -3.01 -2.02
N ALA A 170 7.93 -3.75 -2.66
CA ALA A 170 7.91 -3.87 -4.11
C ALA A 170 6.71 -3.11 -4.69
N MET A 171 6.90 -2.51 -5.88
CA MET A 171 5.83 -1.84 -6.60
C MET A 171 6.08 -1.87 -8.11
N PRO A 172 5.03 -1.81 -8.95
CA PRO A 172 5.22 -1.45 -10.36
C PRO A 172 5.50 0.06 -10.46
N LYS A 173 5.67 0.61 -11.66
CA LYS A 173 5.58 2.07 -11.87
C LYS A 173 4.13 2.52 -11.61
N ILE A 174 3.79 2.66 -10.31
CA ILE A 174 2.42 2.99 -9.86
C ILE A 174 1.93 4.29 -10.50
N GLY A 175 0.65 4.32 -10.88
CA GLY A 175 0.03 5.49 -11.52
C GLY A 175 0.48 5.78 -12.95
N CYS A 176 1.57 5.18 -13.46
CA CYS A 176 2.16 5.54 -14.76
C CYS A 176 1.59 4.77 -15.96
N GLY A 177 0.87 3.68 -15.72
CA GLY A 177 0.24 2.90 -16.77
C GLY A 177 -1.09 3.51 -17.23
N LEU A 178 -2.20 2.91 -16.84
CA LEU A 178 -3.54 3.34 -17.24
C LEU A 178 -3.92 4.74 -16.72
N ASP A 179 -3.36 5.16 -15.58
CA ASP A 179 -3.63 6.45 -14.95
C ASP A 179 -2.82 7.60 -15.55
N ARG A 180 -1.77 7.29 -16.33
CA ARG A 180 -0.98 8.23 -17.13
C ARG A 180 -0.25 9.34 -16.35
N CYS A 181 0.14 9.08 -15.10
CA CYS A 181 1.03 9.98 -14.37
C CYS A 181 2.45 9.94 -14.95
N SER A 182 3.17 11.05 -14.82
CA SER A 182 4.61 11.08 -15.08
C SER A 182 5.36 10.28 -14.01
N TRP A 183 6.27 9.39 -14.42
CA TRP A 183 7.09 8.65 -13.46
C TRP A 183 7.93 9.59 -12.60
N MET A 184 8.47 10.66 -13.18
CA MET A 184 9.28 11.63 -12.44
C MET A 184 8.50 12.27 -11.27
N GLU A 185 7.21 12.59 -11.45
CA GLU A 185 6.37 13.13 -10.39
C GLU A 185 6.08 12.07 -9.31
N VAL A 186 5.76 10.85 -9.74
CA VAL A 186 5.48 9.73 -8.83
C VAL A 186 6.73 9.35 -8.03
N GLU A 187 7.89 9.23 -8.69
CA GLU A 187 9.17 8.94 -8.06
C GLU A 187 9.55 10.01 -7.02
N SER A 188 9.38 11.28 -7.35
CA SER A 188 9.62 12.38 -6.40
C SER A 188 8.75 12.26 -5.15
N ILE A 189 7.48 11.85 -5.29
CA ILE A 189 6.59 11.62 -4.15
C ILE A 189 7.06 10.43 -3.32
N ILE A 190 7.48 9.34 -3.96
CA ILE A 190 7.99 8.14 -3.27
C ILE A 190 9.23 8.51 -2.45
N LEU A 191 10.20 9.17 -3.08
CA LEU A 191 11.44 9.61 -2.42
C LEU A 191 11.14 10.51 -1.21
N ASP A 192 10.27 11.50 -1.37
CA ASP A 192 9.87 12.42 -0.30
C ASP A 192 9.13 11.71 0.85
N VAL A 193 8.19 10.81 0.53
CA VAL A 193 7.42 10.10 1.55
C VAL A 193 8.29 9.15 2.36
N PHE A 194 9.23 8.43 1.74
CA PHE A 194 10.06 7.43 2.41
C PHE A 194 11.41 7.98 2.89
N ASP A 195 11.68 9.26 2.67
CA ASP A 195 12.90 9.91 3.18
C ASP A 195 13.08 9.68 4.69
N GLY A 196 14.33 9.47 5.12
CA GLY A 196 14.68 9.20 6.51
C GLY A 196 14.23 7.83 7.04
N THR A 197 13.87 6.89 6.16
CA THR A 197 13.57 5.49 6.54
C THR A 197 14.66 4.53 6.05
N ASP A 198 14.69 3.34 6.63
CA ASP A 198 15.51 2.21 6.21
C ASP A 198 14.72 1.19 5.35
N ILE A 199 13.75 1.69 4.58
CA ILE A 199 12.90 0.87 3.72
C ILE A 199 13.49 0.81 2.31
N ASP A 200 13.84 -0.39 1.85
CA ASP A 200 14.27 -0.65 0.48
C ASP A 200 13.07 -0.77 -0.47
N ILE A 201 13.06 0.00 -1.53
CA ILE A 201 11.98 0.04 -2.51
C ILE A 201 12.45 -0.55 -3.83
N THR A 202 11.81 -1.62 -4.29
CA THR A 202 12.06 -2.24 -5.58
C THR A 202 10.93 -1.92 -6.55
N VAL A 203 11.21 -1.17 -7.61
CA VAL A 203 10.28 -0.84 -8.68
C VAL A 203 10.39 -1.86 -9.80
N CYS A 204 9.34 -2.64 -10.02
CA CYS A 204 9.29 -3.70 -11.01
C CYS A 204 8.77 -3.18 -12.36
N VAL A 205 9.52 -3.42 -13.43
CA VAL A 205 9.13 -3.10 -14.81
C VAL A 205 9.20 -4.36 -15.68
N LEU A 206 8.27 -4.50 -16.63
CA LEU A 206 8.26 -5.59 -17.62
C LEU A 206 9.07 -5.21 -18.86
#